data_dc43f3841c46142baceada9880c69b39
#
_entry.id   dc43f3841c46142baceada9880c69b39
#
_cell.length_a   1.000
_cell.length_b   1.000
_cell.length_c   1.000
_cell.angle_alpha   90.00
_cell.angle_beta   90.00
_cell.angle_gamma   90.00
#
_symmetry.space_group_name_H-M   'P 1'
#
loop_
_entity.id
_entity.type
_entity.pdbx_description
1 polymer ?
#
loop_
_entity_poly.entity_id
_entity_poly.type
_entity_poly.pdbx_seq_one_letter_code
_entity_poly.pdbx_strand_id
1 'polypeptide(L)' 'MKAAIIGYGKMGHEIEKILVQRGHTVDLIIDQDNIADLNAERLAGIDVAIEFTTPQTAYNNIRTCIEAGVAIVSGTTGWT' A
#
# COMPACT_ATOMS: atom_id res chain seq x y z
N MET A 1 -9.52 -10.49 -3.29
CA MET A 1 -8.38 -9.75 -3.85
C MET A 1 -7.24 -9.73 -2.87
N LYS A 2 -6.02 -9.77 -3.36
CA LYS A 2 -4.83 -9.62 -2.55
C LYS A 2 -4.42 -8.15 -2.52
N ALA A 3 -4.30 -7.59 -1.33
CA ALA A 3 -4.05 -6.18 -1.14
C ALA A 3 -2.73 -5.95 -0.40
N ALA A 4 -2.09 -4.81 -0.69
CA ALA A 4 -0.96 -4.30 0.07
C ALA A 4 -1.35 -2.99 0.73
N ILE A 5 -0.87 -2.76 1.94
CA ILE A 5 -1.07 -1.51 2.65
C ILE A 5 0.29 -0.85 2.82
N ILE A 6 0.43 0.37 2.34
CA ILE A 6 1.65 1.15 2.44
C ILE A 6 1.38 2.34 3.35
N GLY A 7 2.06 2.35 4.49
CA GLY A 7 1.78 3.31 5.54
C GLY A 7 0.86 2.71 6.58
N TYR A 8 1.42 2.02 7.57
CA TYR A 8 0.64 1.25 8.53
C TYR A 8 0.48 2.01 9.85
N GLY A 9 -0.06 3.22 9.74
CA GLY A 9 -0.46 3.98 10.91
C GLY A 9 -1.90 3.65 11.30
N LYS A 10 -2.55 4.57 12.01
CA LYS A 10 -3.92 4.39 12.48
C LYS A 10 -4.89 4.09 11.34
N MET A 11 -4.77 4.83 10.24
CA MET A 11 -5.61 4.64 9.06
C MET A 11 -5.35 3.30 8.39
N GLY A 12 -4.10 2.87 8.33
CA GLY A 12 -3.74 1.57 7.75
C GLY A 12 -4.36 0.42 8.51
N HIS A 13 -4.37 0.48 9.84
CA HIS A 13 -5.01 -0.53 10.67
C HIS A 13 -6.50 -0.61 10.42
N GLU A 14 -7.18 0.52 10.26
CA GLU A 14 -8.61 0.56 9.97
C GLU A 14 -8.93 -0.03 8.61
N ILE A 15 -8.13 0.30 7.60
CA ILE A 15 -8.28 -0.24 6.26
C ILE A 15 -8.10 -1.76 6.25
N GLU A 16 -7.11 -2.25 6.99
CA GLU A 16 -6.87 -3.68 7.09
C GLU A 16 -8.11 -4.41 7.62
N LYS A 17 -8.72 -3.89 8.68
CA LYS A 17 -9.93 -4.47 9.24
C LYS A 17 -11.06 -4.54 8.21
N ILE A 18 -11.26 -3.46 7.48
CA ILE A 18 -12.33 -3.38 6.49
C ILE A 18 -12.09 -4.40 5.37
N LEU A 19 -10.86 -4.49 4.88
CA LEU A 19 -10.52 -5.43 3.81
C LEU A 19 -10.76 -6.87 4.24
N VAL A 20 -10.33 -7.24 5.44
CA VAL A 20 -10.53 -8.59 5.95
C VAL A 20 -12.02 -8.89 6.13
N GLN A 21 -12.80 -7.95 6.64
CA GLN A 21 -14.24 -8.11 6.81
C GLN A 21 -14.95 -8.34 5.48
N ARG A 22 -14.42 -7.76 4.40
CA ARG A 22 -15.02 -7.88 3.07
C ARG A 22 -14.48 -9.09 2.29
N GLY A 23 -13.70 -9.95 2.93
CA GLY A 23 -13.20 -11.18 2.31
C GLY A 23 -11.94 -11.01 1.48
N HIS A 24 -11.25 -9.88 1.61
CA HIS A 24 -9.97 -9.67 0.94
C HIS A 24 -8.82 -10.11 1.83
N THR A 25 -7.68 -10.39 1.21
CA THR A 25 -6.47 -10.78 1.94
C THR A 25 -5.47 -9.64 1.91
N VAL A 26 -4.91 -9.28 3.07
CA VAL A 26 -3.83 -8.31 3.15
C VAL A 26 -2.50 -9.08 3.22
N ASP A 27 -1.81 -9.17 2.10
CA ASP A 27 -0.60 -9.99 1.97
C ASP A 27 0.68 -9.23 2.24
N LEU A 28 0.66 -7.90 2.19
CA LEU A 28 1.85 -7.08 2.35
C LEU A 28 1.51 -5.82 3.11
N ILE A 29 2.28 -5.53 4.15
CA ILE A 29 2.16 -4.30 4.93
C ILE A 29 3.52 -3.63 4.94
N ILE A 30 3.58 -2.39 4.46
CA ILE A 30 4.79 -1.59 4.39
C ILE A 30 4.67 -0.42 5.35
N ASP A 31 5.67 -0.27 6.21
CA ASP A 31 5.79 0.87 7.11
C ASP A 31 7.23 1.39 7.03
N GLN A 32 7.56 2.38 7.85
CA GLN A 32 8.90 2.98 7.85
C GLN A 32 10.01 1.97 8.11
N ASP A 33 9.73 0.96 8.91
CA ASP A 33 10.74 -0.04 9.32
C ASP A 33 11.05 -1.04 8.23
N ASN A 34 10.17 -1.23 7.25
CA ASN A 34 10.36 -2.24 6.22
C ASN A 34 10.14 -1.69 4.81
N ILE A 35 10.48 -0.42 4.61
CA ILE A 35 10.28 0.23 3.30
C ILE A 35 11.01 -0.51 2.17
N ALA A 36 12.10 -1.19 2.46
CA ALA A 36 12.84 -1.95 1.47
C ALA A 36 12.06 -3.15 0.93
N ASP A 37 11.02 -3.59 1.65
CA ASP A 37 10.14 -4.67 1.19
C ASP A 37 9.17 -4.21 0.10
N LEU A 38 9.07 -2.90 -0.14
CA LEU A 38 8.26 -2.37 -1.23
C LEU A 38 9.05 -2.46 -2.53
N ASN A 39 8.95 -3.60 -3.17
CA ASN A 39 9.67 -3.89 -4.41
C ASN A 39 8.83 -4.81 -5.30
N ALA A 40 9.26 -4.98 -6.54
CA ALA A 40 8.51 -5.76 -7.52
C ALA A 40 8.31 -7.22 -7.10
N GLU A 41 9.28 -7.80 -6.43
CA GLU A 41 9.21 -9.18 -5.98
C GLU A 41 8.10 -9.38 -4.95
N ARG A 42 8.04 -8.50 -3.95
CA ARG A 42 7.01 -8.55 -2.92
C ARG A 42 5.62 -8.18 -3.45
N LEU A 43 5.58 -7.32 -4.45
CA LEU A 43 4.32 -6.90 -5.06
C LEU A 43 3.78 -7.92 -6.05
N ALA A 44 4.55 -8.94 -6.40
CA ALA A 44 4.08 -9.98 -7.30
C ALA A 44 2.87 -10.68 -6.70
N GLY A 45 1.78 -10.75 -7.47
CA GLY A 45 0.54 -11.35 -7.01
C GLY A 45 -0.39 -10.43 -6.24
N ILE A 46 0.05 -9.20 -5.95
CA ILE A 46 -0.81 -8.20 -5.31
C ILE A 46 -1.72 -7.58 -6.38
N ASP A 47 -3.01 -7.48 -6.07
CA ASP A 47 -4.01 -6.93 -6.99
C ASP A 47 -4.12 -5.40 -6.85
N VAL A 48 -4.06 -4.90 -5.62
CA VAL A 48 -4.22 -3.48 -5.35
C VAL A 48 -3.36 -3.08 -4.16
N ALA A 49 -2.79 -1.90 -4.21
CA ALA A 49 -2.06 -1.30 -3.10
C ALA A 49 -2.82 -0.05 -2.63
N ILE A 50 -2.93 0.12 -1.32
CA ILE A 50 -3.55 1.28 -0.71
C ILE A 50 -2.47 2.02 0.08
N GLU A 51 -2.28 3.30 -0.22
CA GLU A 51 -1.15 4.06 0.26
C GLU A 51 -1.60 5.25 1.10
N PHE A 52 -1.04 5.36 2.32
CA PHE A 52 -1.29 6.46 3.26
C PHE A 52 0.03 6.89 3.88
N THR A 53 0.84 7.64 3.12
CA THR A 53 2.12 8.14 3.61
C THR A 53 2.17 9.67 3.44
N THR A 54 3.37 10.25 3.46
CA THR A 54 3.53 11.68 3.18
C THR A 54 3.66 11.90 1.67
N PRO A 55 3.41 13.11 1.15
CA PRO A 55 3.53 13.36 -0.29
C PRO A 55 4.89 13.01 -0.88
N GLN A 56 5.98 13.26 -0.14
CA GLN A 56 7.32 12.93 -0.60
C GLN A 56 7.53 11.43 -0.76
N THR A 57 6.99 10.66 0.18
CA THR A 57 7.11 9.20 0.16
C THR A 57 6.12 8.59 -0.81
N ALA A 58 4.93 9.16 -0.90
CA ALA A 58 3.86 8.65 -1.75
C ALA A 58 4.27 8.58 -3.22
N TYR A 59 4.98 9.59 -3.72
CA TYR A 59 5.42 9.59 -5.12
C TYR A 59 6.21 8.33 -5.47
N ASN A 60 7.22 7.99 -4.64
CA ASN A 60 8.03 6.81 -4.88
C ASN A 60 7.24 5.51 -4.71
N ASN A 61 6.33 5.48 -3.73
CA ASN A 61 5.49 4.31 -3.48
C ASN A 61 4.56 4.05 -4.67
N ILE A 62 3.92 5.08 -5.18
CA ILE A 62 3.03 5.00 -6.33
C ILE A 62 3.81 4.54 -7.57
N ARG A 63 4.97 5.13 -7.79
CA ARG A 63 5.81 4.77 -8.93
C ARG A 63 6.22 3.30 -8.87
N THR A 64 6.65 2.82 -7.71
CA THR A 64 7.04 1.43 -7.53
C THR A 64 5.90 0.47 -7.86
N CYS A 65 4.69 0.79 -7.39
CA CYS A 65 3.52 -0.03 -7.66
C CYS A 65 3.15 -0.03 -9.15
N ILE A 66 3.19 1.13 -9.79
CA ILE A 66 2.89 1.24 -11.22
C ILE A 66 3.90 0.42 -12.03
N GLU A 67 5.19 0.51 -11.71
CA GLU A 67 6.22 -0.25 -12.41
C GLU A 67 6.06 -1.75 -12.22
N ALA A 68 5.52 -2.17 -11.08
CA ALA A 68 5.23 -3.57 -10.80
C ALA A 68 3.89 -4.05 -11.40
N GLY A 69 3.12 -3.18 -12.01
CA GLY A 69 1.83 -3.52 -12.59
C GLY A 69 0.71 -3.64 -11.57
N VAL A 70 0.85 -3.03 -10.41
CA VAL A 70 -0.13 -3.10 -9.33
C VAL A 70 -0.98 -1.83 -9.33
N ALA A 71 -2.31 -1.97 -9.33
CA ALA A 71 -3.21 -0.85 -9.18
C ALA A 71 -3.00 -0.20 -7.81
N ILE A 72 -3.03 1.12 -7.74
CA ILE A 72 -2.78 1.82 -6.48
C ILE A 72 -3.84 2.88 -6.22
N VAL A 73 -4.29 2.92 -4.97
CA VAL A 73 -5.19 3.96 -4.46
C VAL A 73 -4.42 4.73 -3.40
N SER A 74 -4.29 6.03 -3.57
CA SER A 74 -3.57 6.87 -2.61
C SER A 74 -4.55 7.69 -1.79
N GLY A 75 -4.46 7.54 -0.46
CA GLY A 75 -5.19 8.35 0.50
C GLY A 75 -4.32 9.42 1.14
N THR A 76 -3.10 9.62 0.62
CA THR A 76 -2.19 10.62 1.16
C THR A 76 -2.76 12.02 0.89
N THR A 77 -2.76 12.86 1.93
CA THR A 77 -3.23 14.23 1.84
C THR A 77 -2.05 15.19 1.61
N GLY A 78 -2.34 16.43 1.23
CA GLY A 78 -1.32 17.46 1.05
C GLY A 78 -0.72 17.51 -0.35
N TRP A 79 -1.40 16.96 -1.32
CA TRP A 79 -0.95 16.97 -2.71
C TRP A 79 -1.06 18.35 -3.37
N THR A 80 -1.92 19.20 -2.84
CA THR A 80 -2.20 20.52 -3.44
C THR A 80 -1.23 21.61 -3.00
#